data_acfa047b4b12a904cdb5ff30872508c4
#
_entry.id   acfa047b4b12a904cdb5ff30872508c4
#
_cell.length_a   1.000
_cell.length_b   1.000
_cell.length_c   1.000
_cell.angle_alpha   90.00
_cell.angle_beta   90.00
_cell.angle_gamma   90.00
#
_symmetry.space_group_name_H-M   'P 1'
#
loop_
_entity.id
_entity.type
_entity.pdbx_description
1 polymer ?
#
loop_
_entity_poly.entity_id
_entity_poly.type
_entity_poly.pdbx_seq_one_letter_code
_entity_poly.pdbx_strand_id
1 'polypeptide(L)'
;MNTIVSSVSEVTAYIVSGALYDRIGPKISFIVSFVIGIIGSLFYITLSASYKEWIPIMVLGSKFGISASFNVVYLANGLFPPVYSSTTFGLCNFFARFASMLAPIFAEFPAPIPMTIFCIMAGIAAGVSLILRTDDNNKNQRSRSFADSVRDSVHSYSKLKVDIKEVDLD
;
A
#
# COMPACT_ATOMS: atom_id res chain seq x y z
N MET A 1 10.85 22.70 -8.31
CA MET A 1 11.81 21.69 -7.78
C MET A 1 11.16 20.72 -6.77
N ASN A 2 10.37 21.21 -5.84
CA ASN A 2 9.79 20.36 -4.79
C ASN A 2 8.84 19.25 -5.28
N THR A 3 8.10 19.49 -6.35
CA THR A 3 7.13 18.50 -6.90
C THR A 3 7.83 17.29 -7.51
N ILE A 4 8.93 17.50 -8.25
CA ILE A 4 9.70 16.40 -8.87
C ILE A 4 10.32 15.51 -7.79
N VAL A 5 10.95 16.12 -6.77
CA VAL A 5 11.52 15.37 -5.65
C VAL A 5 10.46 14.56 -4.91
N SER A 6 9.28 15.15 -4.72
CA SER A 6 8.13 14.46 -4.09
C SER A 6 7.68 13.26 -4.92
N SER A 7 7.55 13.38 -6.23
CA SER A 7 7.14 12.29 -7.11
C SER A 7 8.18 11.16 -7.16
N VAL A 8 9.46 11.49 -7.21
CA VAL A 8 10.55 10.49 -7.15
C VAL A 8 10.52 9.74 -5.83
N SER A 9 10.28 10.43 -4.72
CA SER A 9 10.13 9.80 -3.41
C SER A 9 8.95 8.84 -3.35
N GLU A 10 7.82 9.17 -3.98
CA GLU A 10 6.64 8.27 -4.05
C GLU A 10 6.96 7.00 -4.84
N VAL A 11 7.58 7.12 -6.00
CA VAL A 11 7.97 5.94 -6.80
C VAL A 11 8.92 5.04 -6.02
N THR A 12 9.91 5.65 -5.35
CA THR A 12 10.85 4.91 -4.51
C THR A 12 10.14 4.21 -3.34
N ALA A 13 9.16 4.89 -2.71
CA ALA A 13 8.34 4.30 -1.64
C ALA A 13 7.54 3.09 -2.12
N TYR A 14 6.99 3.12 -3.34
CA TYR A 14 6.26 2.00 -3.91
C TYR A 14 7.16 0.79 -4.17
N ILE A 15 8.36 1.00 -4.71
CA ILE A 15 9.31 -0.08 -4.96
C ILE A 15 9.76 -0.72 -3.63
N VAL A 16 10.14 0.10 -2.66
CA VAL A 16 10.60 -0.37 -1.34
C VAL A 16 9.49 -1.10 -0.61
N SER A 17 8.26 -0.57 -0.59
CA SER A 17 7.13 -1.20 0.10
C SER A 17 6.72 -2.51 -0.56
N GLY A 18 6.79 -2.61 -1.90
CA GLY A 18 6.55 -3.85 -2.63
C GLY A 18 7.58 -4.93 -2.25
N ALA A 19 8.87 -4.60 -2.30
CA ALA A 19 9.93 -5.52 -1.89
C ALA A 19 9.82 -5.93 -0.41
N LEU A 20 9.40 -5.01 0.45
CA LEU A 20 9.17 -5.28 1.87
C LEU A 20 8.00 -6.24 2.09
N TYR A 21 6.90 -6.01 1.34
CA TYR A 21 5.71 -6.86 1.36
C TYR A 21 6.04 -8.31 0.97
N ASP A 22 6.85 -8.50 -0.07
CA ASP A 22 7.23 -9.84 -0.53
C ASP A 22 8.14 -10.58 0.45
N ARG A 23 9.03 -9.86 1.13
CA ARG A 23 10.01 -10.48 2.05
C ARG A 23 9.47 -10.72 3.46
N ILE A 24 8.75 -9.76 4.01
CA ILE A 24 8.39 -9.73 5.43
C ILE A 24 6.89 -9.99 5.65
N GLY A 25 6.09 -9.82 4.61
CA GLY A 25 4.66 -10.03 4.66
C GLY A 25 3.84 -8.74 4.92
N PRO A 26 2.51 -8.83 4.76
CA PRO A 26 1.63 -7.67 4.76
C PRO A 26 1.60 -6.93 6.10
N LYS A 27 1.49 -7.66 7.21
CA LYS A 27 1.34 -7.09 8.55
C LYS A 27 2.54 -6.22 8.93
N ILE A 28 3.75 -6.76 8.79
CA ILE A 28 4.97 -6.06 9.18
C ILE A 28 5.22 -4.88 8.24
N SER A 29 4.92 -5.04 6.94
CA SER A 29 5.04 -3.95 5.97
C SER A 29 4.15 -2.76 6.31
N PHE A 30 2.91 -3.00 6.77
CA PHE A 30 2.04 -1.93 7.27
C PHE A 30 2.64 -1.22 8.48
N ILE A 31 3.07 -1.98 9.49
CA ILE A 31 3.63 -1.42 10.72
C ILE A 31 4.87 -0.57 10.40
N VAL A 32 5.79 -1.09 9.60
CA VAL A 32 7.03 -0.37 9.23
C VAL A 32 6.71 0.92 8.47
N SER A 33 5.77 0.87 7.52
CA SER A 33 5.37 2.05 6.75
C SER A 33 4.74 3.13 7.63
N PHE A 34 3.85 2.77 8.55
CA PHE A 34 3.25 3.72 9.48
C PHE A 34 4.28 4.27 10.48
N VAL A 35 5.18 3.44 10.98
CA VAL A 35 6.25 3.89 11.90
C VAL A 35 7.16 4.91 11.21
N ILE A 36 7.54 4.70 9.96
CA ILE A 36 8.32 5.68 9.18
C ILE A 36 7.54 7.00 9.05
N GLY A 37 6.25 6.94 8.73
CA GLY A 37 5.38 8.11 8.64
C GLY A 37 5.25 8.87 9.97
N ILE A 38 5.10 8.15 11.07
CA ILE A 38 5.03 8.73 12.43
C ILE A 38 6.35 9.39 12.80
N ILE A 39 7.49 8.75 12.58
CA ILE A 39 8.81 9.32 12.86
C ILE A 39 9.00 10.61 12.07
N GLY A 40 8.69 10.61 10.76
CA GLY A 40 8.77 11.81 9.93
C GLY A 40 7.90 12.96 10.45
N SER A 41 6.68 12.69 10.88
CA SER A 41 5.77 13.71 11.42
C SER A 41 6.18 14.19 12.82
N LEU A 42 6.72 13.33 13.67
CA LEU A 42 7.25 13.73 14.99
C LEU A 42 8.47 14.63 14.82
N PHE A 43 9.38 14.30 13.90
CA PHE A 43 10.51 15.19 13.59
C PHE A 43 10.03 16.56 13.10
N TYR A 44 9.00 16.59 12.25
CA TYR A 44 8.41 17.84 11.80
C TYR A 44 7.86 18.67 12.99
N ILE A 45 7.07 18.07 13.88
CA ILE A 45 6.45 18.77 15.02
C ILE A 45 7.52 19.31 15.97
N THR A 46 8.58 18.56 16.25
CA THR A 46 9.60 18.93 17.23
C THR A 46 10.63 19.92 16.68
N LEU A 47 11.06 19.76 15.43
CA LEU A 47 12.17 20.53 14.85
C LEU A 47 11.72 21.70 13.97
N SER A 48 10.47 21.75 13.53
CA SER A 48 10.01 22.83 12.64
C SER A 48 10.14 24.24 13.25
N ALA A 49 10.11 24.32 14.57
CA ALA A 49 10.31 25.58 15.30
C ALA A 49 11.77 26.07 15.30
N SER A 50 12.74 25.14 15.28
CA SER A 50 14.17 25.46 15.42
C SER A 50 14.94 25.46 14.09
N TYR A 51 14.53 24.60 13.14
CA TYR A 51 15.30 24.36 11.91
C TYR A 51 14.39 24.41 10.67
N LYS A 52 14.10 25.62 10.19
CA LYS A 52 13.22 25.85 9.02
C LYS A 52 13.76 25.27 7.72
N GLU A 53 15.06 25.13 7.57
CA GLU A 53 15.70 24.61 6.34
C GLU A 53 15.46 23.11 6.14
N TRP A 54 15.22 22.35 7.22
CA TRP A 54 15.02 20.90 7.19
C TRP A 54 13.57 20.48 7.02
N ILE A 55 12.64 21.42 7.05
CA ILE A 55 11.19 21.17 6.90
C ILE A 55 10.87 20.32 5.65
N PRO A 56 11.42 20.60 4.46
CA PRO A 56 11.09 19.82 3.27
C PRO A 56 11.48 18.34 3.39
N ILE A 57 12.60 18.05 4.05
CA ILE A 57 13.09 16.67 4.23
C ILE A 57 12.19 15.91 5.21
N MET A 58 11.75 16.55 6.28
CA MET A 58 10.87 15.95 7.28
C MET A 58 9.49 15.62 6.69
N VAL A 59 8.93 16.55 5.91
CA VAL A 59 7.68 16.34 5.17
C VAL A 59 7.84 15.22 4.15
N LEU A 60 8.99 15.13 3.47
CA LEU A 60 9.29 14.08 2.52
C LEU A 60 9.33 12.70 3.19
N GLY A 61 9.93 12.57 4.37
CA GLY A 61 9.96 11.34 5.15
C GLY A 61 8.57 10.88 5.58
N SER A 62 7.75 11.81 6.07
CA SER A 62 6.35 11.55 6.41
C SER A 62 5.54 11.09 5.19
N LYS A 63 5.71 11.76 4.06
CA LYS A 63 5.07 11.43 2.78
C LYS A 63 5.51 10.05 2.26
N PHE A 64 6.79 9.72 2.40
CA PHE A 64 7.33 8.40 2.04
C PHE A 64 6.62 7.28 2.80
N GLY A 65 6.44 7.43 4.13
CA GLY A 65 5.75 6.45 4.96
C GLY A 65 4.28 6.25 4.54
N ILE A 66 3.57 7.35 4.21
CA ILE A 66 2.17 7.27 3.73
C ILE A 66 2.10 6.57 2.39
N SER A 67 2.93 6.95 1.43
CA SER A 67 2.95 6.36 0.09
C SER A 67 3.26 4.86 0.14
N ALA A 68 4.19 4.45 1.01
CA ALA A 68 4.48 3.05 1.27
C ALA A 68 3.27 2.31 1.84
N SER A 69 2.59 2.87 2.85
CA SER A 69 1.38 2.28 3.45
C SER A 69 0.26 2.13 2.42
N PHE A 70 0.06 3.15 1.58
CA PHE A 70 -0.95 3.15 0.52
C PHE A 70 -0.72 1.99 -0.47
N ASN A 71 0.52 1.79 -0.91
CA ASN A 71 0.86 0.68 -1.79
C ASN A 71 0.59 -0.68 -1.13
N VAL A 72 0.92 -0.83 0.16
CA VAL A 72 0.67 -2.08 0.89
C VAL A 72 -0.83 -2.39 0.99
N VAL A 73 -1.71 -1.37 1.08
CA VAL A 73 -3.19 -1.56 1.04
C VAL A 73 -3.62 -2.22 -0.26
N TYR A 74 -3.10 -1.76 -1.40
CA TYR A 74 -3.42 -2.38 -2.70
C TYR A 74 -2.92 -3.80 -2.80
N LEU A 75 -1.71 -4.08 -2.33
CA LEU A 75 -1.15 -5.43 -2.31
C LEU A 75 -1.93 -6.34 -1.35
N ALA A 76 -2.34 -5.84 -0.20
CA ALA A 76 -3.13 -6.58 0.79
C ALA A 76 -4.54 -6.91 0.30
N ASN A 77 -5.12 -6.12 -0.62
CA ASN A 77 -6.40 -6.46 -1.25
C ASN A 77 -6.35 -7.84 -1.92
N GLY A 78 -5.20 -8.24 -2.42
CA GLY A 78 -4.95 -9.58 -2.92
C GLY A 78 -5.11 -10.71 -1.88
N LEU A 79 -5.18 -10.45 -0.58
CA LEU A 79 -5.37 -11.46 0.47
C LEU A 79 -6.85 -11.86 0.65
N PHE A 80 -7.78 -11.03 0.18
CA PHE A 80 -9.21 -11.33 0.27
C PHE A 80 -9.63 -12.34 -0.81
N PRO A 81 -10.62 -13.21 -0.54
CA PRO A 81 -11.23 -14.06 -1.55
C PRO A 81 -11.76 -13.21 -2.71
N PRO A 82 -11.66 -13.68 -3.98
CA PRO A 82 -12.03 -12.89 -5.15
C PRO A 82 -13.47 -12.33 -5.10
N VAL A 83 -14.38 -13.06 -4.46
CA VAL A 83 -15.79 -12.66 -4.32
C VAL A 83 -15.95 -11.37 -3.50
N TYR A 84 -15.18 -11.22 -2.42
CA TYR A 84 -15.28 -10.08 -1.51
C TYR A 84 -14.24 -8.99 -1.78
N SER A 85 -13.18 -9.32 -2.51
CA SER A 85 -12.05 -8.41 -2.77
C SER A 85 -12.54 -7.11 -3.44
N SER A 86 -13.38 -7.21 -4.46
CA SER A 86 -13.89 -6.06 -5.19
C SER A 86 -14.76 -5.16 -4.31
N THR A 87 -15.66 -5.73 -3.53
CA THR A 87 -16.54 -4.99 -2.63
C THR A 87 -15.76 -4.32 -1.50
N THR A 88 -14.83 -5.04 -0.89
CA THR A 88 -13.97 -4.50 0.17
C THR A 88 -13.13 -3.34 -0.36
N PHE A 89 -12.53 -3.50 -1.53
CA PHE A 89 -11.73 -2.46 -2.16
C PHE A 89 -12.57 -1.23 -2.53
N GLY A 90 -13.78 -1.45 -3.08
CA GLY A 90 -14.72 -0.37 -3.38
C GLY A 90 -15.12 0.42 -2.13
N LEU A 91 -15.43 -0.28 -1.04
CA LEU A 91 -15.79 0.35 0.24
C LEU A 91 -14.61 1.15 0.83
N CYS A 92 -13.40 0.58 0.82
CA CYS A 92 -12.21 1.30 1.26
C CYS A 92 -11.95 2.57 0.43
N ASN A 93 -12.08 2.48 -0.89
CA ASN A 93 -11.94 3.65 -1.78
C ASN A 93 -13.02 4.71 -1.52
N PHE A 94 -14.25 4.30 -1.24
CA PHE A 94 -15.32 5.24 -0.88
C PHE A 94 -14.95 6.06 0.35
N PHE A 95 -14.55 5.41 1.44
CA PHE A 95 -14.11 6.11 2.66
C PHE A 95 -12.85 6.95 2.44
N ALA A 96 -11.89 6.46 1.65
CA ALA A 96 -10.69 7.21 1.33
C ALA A 96 -11.02 8.50 0.54
N ARG A 97 -11.95 8.43 -0.42
CA ARG A 97 -12.41 9.61 -1.17
C ARG A 97 -13.16 10.60 -0.28
N PHE A 98 -14.01 10.10 0.60
CA PHE A 98 -14.70 10.93 1.57
C PHE A 98 -13.72 11.66 2.49
N ALA A 99 -12.72 10.96 3.03
CA ALA A 99 -11.66 11.58 3.82
C ALA A 99 -10.85 12.61 3.03
N SER A 100 -10.59 12.36 1.73
CA SER A 100 -9.88 13.29 0.86
C SER A 100 -10.65 14.60 0.63
N MET A 101 -11.97 14.58 0.68
CA MET A 101 -12.79 15.82 0.61
C MET A 101 -12.62 16.72 1.84
N LEU A 102 -12.28 16.13 2.98
CA LEU A 102 -12.02 16.87 4.22
C LEU A 102 -10.57 17.40 4.30
N ALA A 103 -9.67 16.90 3.47
CA ALA A 103 -8.25 17.27 3.49
C ALA A 103 -8.00 18.78 3.29
N PRO A 104 -8.68 19.51 2.38
CA PRO A 104 -8.51 20.95 2.23
C PRO A 104 -8.87 21.73 3.51
N ILE A 105 -9.91 21.30 4.23
CA ILE A 105 -10.35 21.94 5.49
C ILE A 105 -9.24 21.81 6.54
N PHE A 106 -8.62 20.63 6.64
CA PHE A 106 -7.51 20.43 7.57
C PHE A 106 -6.23 21.18 7.15
N ALA A 107 -6.04 21.42 5.85
CA ALA A 107 -4.89 22.17 5.35
C ALA A 107 -4.94 23.67 5.67
N GLU A 108 -6.11 24.24 5.95
CA GLU A 108 -6.28 25.66 6.33
C GLU A 108 -5.86 25.93 7.78
N PHE A 109 -5.74 24.91 8.62
CA PHE A 109 -5.29 25.09 9.98
C PHE A 109 -3.82 25.51 10.05
N PRO A 110 -3.43 26.41 10.98
CA PRO A 110 -2.04 26.82 11.13
C PRO A 110 -1.15 25.63 11.53
N ALA A 111 0.08 25.61 11.00
CA ALA A 111 1.08 24.66 11.46
C ALA A 111 1.33 24.83 12.98
N PRO A 112 1.46 23.74 13.78
CA PRO A 112 1.69 22.33 13.40
C PRO A 112 0.44 21.44 13.44
N ILE A 113 -0.78 22.00 13.52
CA ILE A 113 -2.03 21.25 13.75
C ILE A 113 -2.26 20.11 12.72
N PRO A 114 -2.12 20.32 11.40
CA PRO A 114 -2.36 19.26 10.41
C PRO A 114 -1.43 18.04 10.61
N MET A 115 -0.17 18.29 10.94
CA MET A 115 0.80 17.21 11.18
C MET A 115 0.54 16.45 12.47
N THR A 116 -0.01 17.12 13.49
CA THR A 116 -0.39 16.47 14.75
C THR A 116 -1.58 15.55 14.54
N ILE A 117 -2.60 16.00 13.81
CA ILE A 117 -3.76 15.17 13.43
C ILE A 117 -3.30 13.95 12.64
N PHE A 118 -2.42 14.16 11.66
CA PHE A 118 -1.85 13.10 10.86
C PHE A 118 -1.10 12.07 11.72
N CYS A 119 -0.27 12.51 12.66
CA CYS A 119 0.48 11.63 13.56
C CYS A 119 -0.46 10.76 14.42
N ILE A 120 -1.53 11.33 14.95
CA ILE A 120 -2.55 10.62 15.74
C ILE A 120 -3.25 9.57 14.88
N MET A 121 -3.71 9.94 13.67
CA MET A 121 -4.38 9.01 12.75
C MET A 121 -3.45 7.87 12.30
N ALA A 122 -2.19 8.17 12.01
CA ALA A 122 -1.19 7.16 11.67
C ALA A 122 -0.90 6.22 12.86
N GLY A 123 -0.90 6.74 14.09
CA GLY A 123 -0.75 5.95 15.30
C GLY A 123 -1.92 4.97 15.51
N ILE A 124 -3.15 5.43 15.31
CA ILE A 124 -4.35 4.59 15.37
C ILE A 124 -4.27 3.50 14.28
N ALA A 125 -3.92 3.87 13.07
CA ALA A 125 -3.79 2.92 11.95
C ALA A 125 -2.69 1.87 12.21
N ALA A 126 -1.56 2.26 12.77
CA ALA A 126 -0.52 1.33 13.20
C ALA A 126 -1.01 0.38 14.29
N GLY A 127 -1.75 0.87 15.28
CA GLY A 127 -2.37 0.07 16.34
C GLY A 127 -3.37 -0.95 15.79
N VAL A 128 -4.26 -0.53 14.89
CA VAL A 128 -5.20 -1.43 14.21
C VAL A 128 -4.46 -2.49 13.38
N SER A 129 -3.37 -2.10 12.74
CA SER A 129 -2.54 -3.03 11.95
C SER A 129 -1.89 -4.13 12.81
N LEU A 130 -1.63 -3.87 14.11
CA LEU A 130 -1.13 -4.87 15.04
C LEU A 130 -2.16 -5.98 15.31
N ILE A 131 -3.45 -5.62 15.32
CA ILE A 131 -4.57 -6.55 15.54
C ILE A 131 -4.81 -7.41 14.30
N LEU A 132 -4.34 -6.99 13.13
CA LEU A 132 -4.52 -7.73 11.88
C LEU A 132 -3.88 -9.13 12.00
N ARG A 133 -4.72 -10.17 11.97
CA ARG A 133 -4.29 -11.56 11.98
C ARG A 133 -4.11 -12.04 10.56
N THR A 134 -2.89 -12.06 10.08
CA THR A 134 -2.56 -12.60 8.75
C THR A 134 -2.22 -14.08 8.90
N ASP A 135 -3.03 -14.94 8.31
CA ASP A 135 -2.75 -16.37 8.26
C ASP A 135 -1.77 -16.65 7.10
N ASP A 136 -0.52 -16.96 7.43
CA ASP A 136 0.54 -17.23 6.44
C ASP A 136 0.22 -18.47 5.57
N ASN A 137 -0.68 -19.35 6.00
CA ASN A 137 -1.17 -20.48 5.22
C ASN A 137 -1.89 -20.05 3.93
N ASN A 138 -2.48 -18.86 3.91
CA ASN A 138 -3.23 -18.36 2.76
C ASN A 138 -2.32 -17.93 1.59
N LYS A 139 -1.08 -17.51 1.86
CA LYS A 139 -0.08 -17.19 0.82
C LYS A 139 0.30 -18.44 0.01
N ASN A 140 0.57 -19.55 0.70
CA ASN A 140 0.94 -20.81 0.06
C ASN A 140 -0.21 -21.42 -0.74
N GLN A 141 -1.45 -21.31 -0.25
CA GLN A 141 -2.63 -21.77 -0.99
C GLN A 141 -2.87 -20.96 -2.27
N ARG A 142 -2.67 -19.64 -2.23
CA ARG A 142 -2.85 -18.77 -3.41
C ARG A 142 -1.80 -19.01 -4.48
N SER A 143 -0.55 -19.14 -4.09
CA SER A 143 0.53 -19.45 -5.02
C SER A 143 0.29 -20.79 -5.71
N ARG A 144 -0.24 -21.78 -4.98
CA ARG A 144 -0.63 -23.08 -5.55
C ARG A 144 -1.85 -22.97 -6.45
N SER A 145 -2.90 -22.29 -6.01
CA SER A 145 -4.13 -22.11 -6.82
C SER A 145 -3.87 -21.33 -8.11
N PHE A 146 -3.00 -20.31 -8.06
CA PHE A 146 -2.59 -19.59 -9.27
C PHE A 146 -1.73 -20.45 -10.19
N ALA A 147 -0.78 -21.20 -9.65
CA ALA A 147 0.03 -22.13 -10.41
C ALA A 147 -0.80 -23.25 -11.08
N ASP A 148 -1.81 -23.77 -10.36
CA ASP A 148 -2.73 -24.77 -10.90
C ASP A 148 -3.62 -24.18 -12.00
N SER A 149 -4.15 -22.97 -11.81
CA SER A 149 -4.94 -22.26 -12.84
C SER A 149 -4.13 -21.98 -14.12
N VAL A 150 -2.88 -21.57 -13.98
CA VAL A 150 -1.97 -21.37 -15.12
C VAL A 150 -1.67 -22.69 -15.80
N ARG A 151 -1.44 -23.76 -15.04
CA ARG A 151 -1.19 -25.11 -15.57
C ARG A 151 -2.38 -25.61 -16.38
N ASP A 152 -3.62 -25.46 -15.84
CA ASP A 152 -4.85 -25.88 -16.51
C ASP A 152 -5.09 -25.09 -17.79
N SER A 153 -4.80 -23.80 -17.78
CA SER A 153 -4.86 -22.95 -18.98
C SER A 153 -3.87 -23.42 -20.04
N VAL A 154 -2.62 -23.66 -19.68
CA VAL A 154 -1.59 -24.16 -20.59
C VAL A 154 -1.97 -25.53 -21.15
N HIS A 155 -2.52 -26.41 -20.31
CA HIS A 155 -2.96 -27.73 -20.76
C HIS A 155 -4.14 -27.65 -21.74
N SER A 156 -5.10 -26.75 -21.51
CA SER A 156 -6.21 -26.50 -22.43
C SER A 156 -5.73 -25.93 -23.76
N TYR A 157 -4.80 -25.00 -23.76
CA TYR A 157 -4.18 -24.48 -24.99
C TYR A 157 -3.41 -25.55 -25.74
N SER A 158 -2.70 -26.46 -25.07
CA SER A 158 -1.98 -27.53 -25.70
C SER A 158 -2.91 -28.56 -26.37
N LYS A 159 -4.04 -28.89 -25.75
CA LYS A 159 -5.09 -29.74 -26.33
C LYS A 159 -5.71 -29.12 -27.59
N LEU A 160 -6.11 -27.85 -27.49
CA LEU A 160 -6.67 -27.12 -28.64
C LEU A 160 -5.72 -27.09 -29.83
N LYS A 161 -4.42 -26.91 -29.56
CA LYS A 161 -3.39 -26.93 -30.62
C LYS A 161 -3.21 -28.29 -31.29
N VAL A 162 -3.41 -29.39 -30.56
CA VAL A 162 -3.39 -30.74 -31.09
C VAL A 162 -4.62 -30.99 -31.96
N ASP A 163 -5.81 -30.65 -31.47
CA ASP A 163 -7.07 -30.82 -32.21
C ASP A 163 -7.08 -30.01 -33.52
N ILE A 164 -6.57 -28.77 -33.51
CA ILE A 164 -6.45 -27.96 -34.75
C ILE A 164 -5.51 -28.62 -35.76
N LYS A 165 -4.42 -29.26 -35.30
CA LYS A 165 -3.45 -29.87 -36.16
C LYS A 165 -3.95 -31.20 -36.77
N GLU A 166 -4.88 -31.89 -36.12
CA GLU A 166 -5.54 -33.07 -36.70
C GLU A 166 -6.56 -32.69 -37.77
N VAL A 167 -7.27 -31.58 -37.59
CA VAL A 167 -8.28 -31.05 -38.56
C VAL A 167 -7.62 -30.57 -39.85
N ASP A 168 -6.39 -30.03 -39.77
CA ASP A 168 -5.64 -29.57 -40.98
C ASP A 168 -5.00 -30.71 -41.79
N LEU A 169 -5.11 -31.99 -41.35
CA LEU A 169 -4.51 -33.14 -41.98
C LEU A 169 -5.52 -34.09 -42.68
N ASP A 170 -6.81 -33.80 -42.55
CA ASP A 170 -7.94 -34.44 -43.27
C ASP A 170 -8.46 -33.53 -44.39
#